data_181537a1dbe1375f4ab016d1fd176bdf
#
_entry.id   181537a1dbe1375f4ab016d1fd176bdf
#
_cell.length_a   1.000
_cell.length_b   1.000
_cell.length_c   1.000
_cell.angle_alpha   90.00
_cell.angle_beta   90.00
_cell.angle_gamma   90.00
#
_symmetry.space_group_name_H-M   'P 1'
#
loop_
_entity.id
_entity.type
_entity.pdbx_description
1 polymer ?
#
loop_
_entity_poly.entity_id
_entity_poly.type
_entity_poly.pdbx_seq_one_letter_code
_entity_poly.pdbx_strand_id
1 'polypeptide(L)'
;DRLAHAHESMNVAKHAHNATPATLLQDFAQFAPPAVAARAARLVFRNGRAGRMTPFNMVISNIPGPNFPLYLAGARLEGHYPVSAIVEGMAVNITLHSYLGNLCFGIVADREIVPDTWELMEFLTDEVDVLEEALDLT
;
A
#
# COMPACT_ATOMS: atom_id res chain seq x y z
N ASP A 1 7.93 2.52 -22.27
CA ASP A 1 8.93 3.37 -21.60
C ASP A 1 8.51 3.83 -20.18
N ARG A 2 7.24 4.20 -19.90
CA ARG A 2 6.76 4.60 -18.57
C ARG A 2 6.88 3.45 -17.56
N LEU A 3 6.52 2.22 -17.95
CA LEU A 3 6.59 1.02 -17.10
C LEU A 3 8.04 0.68 -16.76
N ALA A 4 8.96 0.74 -17.74
CA ALA A 4 10.38 0.50 -17.50
C ALA A 4 10.98 1.52 -16.54
N HIS A 5 10.63 2.80 -16.70
CA HIS A 5 11.08 3.87 -15.80
C HIS A 5 10.55 3.69 -14.37
N ALA A 6 9.27 3.33 -14.22
CA ALA A 6 8.67 3.05 -12.92
C ALA A 6 9.37 1.86 -12.24
N HIS A 7 9.64 0.79 -12.98
CA HIS A 7 10.33 -0.40 -12.48
C HIS A 7 11.76 -0.07 -12.01
N GLU A 8 12.51 0.71 -12.77
CA GLU A 8 13.86 1.14 -12.41
C GLU A 8 13.85 2.02 -11.16
N SER A 9 12.97 3.01 -11.10
CA SER A 9 12.80 3.89 -9.93
C SER A 9 12.44 3.11 -8.66
N MET A 10 11.56 2.13 -8.77
CA MET A 10 11.17 1.26 -7.65
C MET A 10 12.34 0.39 -7.18
N ASN A 11 13.14 -0.14 -8.09
CA ASN A 11 14.32 -0.93 -7.73
C ASN A 11 15.37 -0.09 -7.00
N VAL A 12 15.64 1.12 -7.47
CA VAL A 12 16.56 2.06 -6.79
C VAL A 12 16.06 2.38 -5.38
N ALA A 13 14.77 2.70 -5.23
CA ALA A 13 14.15 2.99 -3.93
C ALA A 13 14.23 1.79 -2.98
N LYS A 14 14.01 0.57 -3.49
CA LYS A 14 14.08 -0.67 -2.72
C LYS A 14 15.50 -0.97 -2.22
N HIS A 15 16.50 -0.73 -3.06
CA HIS A 15 17.91 -0.86 -2.65
C HIS A 15 18.31 0.16 -1.58
N ALA A 16 17.86 1.41 -1.71
CA ALA A 16 18.09 2.46 -0.71
C ALA A 16 17.41 2.14 0.63
N HIS A 17 16.19 1.61 0.60
CA HIS A 17 15.45 1.20 1.80
C HIS A 17 16.12 0.01 2.52
N ASN A 18 16.58 -0.99 1.78
CA ASN A 18 17.27 -2.16 2.35
C ASN A 18 18.65 -1.81 2.95
N ALA A 19 19.24 -0.67 2.59
CA ALA A 19 20.47 -0.18 3.16
C ALA A 19 20.26 0.48 4.54
N THR A 20 19.02 0.78 4.92
CA THR A 20 18.68 1.34 6.24
C THR A 20 18.34 0.17 7.19
N PRO A 21 19.10 -0.04 8.29
CA PRO A 21 18.84 -1.15 9.19
C PRO A 21 17.46 -1.01 9.85
N ALA A 22 16.51 -1.84 9.45
CA ALA A 22 15.18 -1.93 10.06
C ALA A 22 15.25 -2.29 11.56
N THR A 23 16.37 -2.86 12.00
CA THR A 23 16.66 -3.24 13.39
C THR A 23 16.63 -2.06 14.34
N LEU A 24 17.03 -0.86 13.93
CA LEU A 24 17.04 0.32 14.81
C LEU A 24 15.63 0.72 15.25
N LEU A 25 14.64 0.62 14.39
CA LEU A 25 13.24 0.90 14.74
C LEU A 25 12.61 -0.23 15.57
N GLN A 26 12.97 -1.48 15.29
CA GLN A 26 12.53 -2.64 16.07
C GLN A 26 13.11 -2.65 17.48
N ASP A 27 14.38 -2.32 17.64
CA ASP A 27 15.05 -2.27 18.94
C ASP A 27 14.45 -1.18 19.84
N PHE A 28 14.12 -0.01 19.28
CA PHE A 28 13.39 1.04 20.03
C PHE A 28 11.98 0.63 20.42
N ALA A 29 11.27 -0.12 19.57
CA ALA A 29 9.90 -0.57 19.86
C ALA A 29 9.86 -1.66 20.96
N GLN A 30 10.92 -2.43 21.14
CA GLN A 30 11.00 -3.46 22.18
C GLN A 30 11.23 -2.88 23.59
N PHE A 31 11.84 -1.70 23.71
CA PHE A 31 12.19 -1.10 25.00
C PHE A 31 11.10 -0.18 25.56
N ALA A 32 10.15 0.28 24.77
CA ALA A 32 9.09 1.18 25.24
C ALA A 32 7.77 0.42 25.45
N PRO A 33 7.13 0.53 26.63
CA PRO A 33 5.78 0.01 26.82
C PRO A 33 4.84 0.53 25.71
N PRO A 34 3.98 -0.32 25.11
CA PRO A 34 3.15 0.06 23.97
C PRO A 34 2.32 1.34 24.18
N ALA A 35 1.86 1.57 25.42
CA ALA A 35 1.11 2.76 25.79
C ALA A 35 1.96 4.05 25.75
N VAL A 36 3.24 3.97 26.09
CA VAL A 36 4.17 5.10 26.07
C VAL A 36 4.58 5.40 24.63
N ALA A 37 4.87 4.37 23.84
CA ALA A 37 5.18 4.50 22.43
C ALA A 37 4.01 5.11 21.64
N ALA A 38 2.77 4.66 21.89
CA ALA A 38 1.57 5.20 21.25
C ALA A 38 1.32 6.68 21.64
N ARG A 39 1.57 7.08 22.92
CA ARG A 39 1.45 8.46 23.33
C ARG A 39 2.53 9.35 22.74
N ALA A 40 3.77 8.89 22.71
CA ALA A 40 4.88 9.60 22.09
C ALA A 40 4.65 9.81 20.60
N ALA A 41 4.22 8.77 19.88
CA ALA A 41 3.84 8.87 18.48
C ALA A 41 2.75 9.92 18.26
N ARG A 42 1.64 9.87 19.05
CA ARG A 42 0.55 10.86 18.94
C ARG A 42 1.02 12.29 19.20
N LEU A 43 1.93 12.50 20.14
CA LEU A 43 2.47 13.85 20.44
C LEU A 43 3.36 14.36 19.29
N VAL A 44 4.16 13.49 18.70
CA VAL A 44 5.02 13.82 17.54
C VAL A 44 4.15 14.19 16.33
N PHE A 45 3.12 13.38 16.04
CA PHE A 45 2.21 13.63 14.91
C PHE A 45 1.31 14.86 15.17
N ARG A 46 0.78 15.04 16.39
CA ARG A 46 -0.12 16.15 16.73
C ARG A 46 0.53 17.53 16.66
N ASN A 47 1.82 17.66 16.87
CA ASN A 47 2.53 18.94 16.84
C ASN A 47 2.87 19.46 15.43
N GLY A 48 2.32 18.88 14.37
CA GLY A 48 2.46 19.35 12.98
C GLY A 48 3.90 19.30 12.45
N ARG A 49 4.88 18.97 13.28
CA ARG A 49 6.27 18.84 12.87
C ARG A 49 6.56 17.51 12.18
N ALA A 50 5.80 16.46 12.50
CA ALA A 50 5.94 15.16 11.88
C ALA A 50 5.30 15.11 10.47
N GLY A 51 4.29 15.93 10.17
CA GLY A 51 3.76 16.06 8.81
C GLY A 51 4.77 16.59 7.79
N ARG A 52 5.92 17.13 8.27
CA ARG A 52 7.09 17.45 7.45
C ARG A 52 8.15 16.35 7.38
N MET A 53 7.98 15.29 8.16
CA MET A 53 8.95 14.19 8.31
C MET A 53 8.39 12.81 7.93
N THR A 54 7.16 12.74 7.41
CA THR A 54 6.67 11.47 6.86
C THR A 54 7.47 11.13 5.60
N PRO A 55 8.22 10.03 5.59
CA PRO A 55 9.05 9.65 4.44
C PRO A 55 8.19 9.30 3.22
N PHE A 56 6.89 9.06 3.44
CA PHE A 56 5.90 8.75 2.40
C PHE A 56 4.50 9.16 2.90
N ASN A 57 3.68 9.60 1.98
CA ASN A 57 2.28 9.98 2.21
C ASN A 57 1.28 8.98 1.60
N MET A 58 1.79 7.98 0.89
CA MET A 58 1.02 6.91 0.26
C MET A 58 1.80 5.60 0.35
N VAL A 59 1.07 4.50 0.49
CA VAL A 59 1.62 3.14 0.39
C VAL A 59 0.94 2.41 -0.74
N ILE A 60 1.74 1.76 -1.59
CA ILE A 60 1.28 0.80 -2.58
C ILE A 60 1.91 -0.55 -2.23
N SER A 61 1.08 -1.54 -1.96
CA SER A 61 1.49 -2.88 -1.57
C SER A 61 0.96 -3.92 -2.54
N ASN A 62 1.79 -4.87 -2.92
CA ASN A 62 1.38 -6.03 -3.70
C ASN A 62 1.61 -7.30 -2.89
N ILE A 63 0.53 -8.04 -2.66
CA ILE A 63 0.53 -9.29 -1.89
C ILE A 63 0.19 -10.43 -2.85
N PRO A 64 1.16 -11.27 -3.24
CA PRO A 64 0.86 -12.43 -4.06
C PRO A 64 0.01 -13.43 -3.28
N GLY A 65 -1.11 -13.82 -3.87
CA GLY A 65 -2.02 -14.82 -3.33
C GLY A 65 -1.97 -16.15 -4.08
N PRO A 66 -2.70 -17.15 -3.61
CA PRO A 66 -2.68 -18.50 -4.20
C PRO A 66 -3.38 -18.53 -5.55
N ASN A 67 -2.80 -19.30 -6.48
CA ASN A 67 -3.38 -19.55 -7.79
C ASN A 67 -4.20 -20.87 -7.83
N PHE A 68 -4.76 -21.24 -6.69
CA PHE A 68 -5.68 -22.37 -6.54
C PHE A 68 -6.88 -21.95 -5.68
N PRO A 69 -8.07 -22.58 -5.89
CA PRO A 69 -9.28 -22.19 -5.20
C PRO A 69 -9.21 -22.46 -3.71
N LEU A 70 -9.59 -21.47 -2.92
CA LEU A 70 -9.77 -21.60 -1.47
C LEU A 70 -11.25 -21.84 -1.14
N TYR A 71 -11.48 -22.55 -0.03
CA TYR A 71 -12.81 -22.86 0.46
C TYR A 71 -12.90 -22.54 1.94
N LEU A 72 -14.06 -22.01 2.35
CA LEU A 72 -14.40 -21.78 3.76
C LEU A 72 -15.74 -22.46 4.04
N ALA A 73 -15.77 -23.42 4.97
CA ALA A 73 -16.95 -24.19 5.33
C ALA A 73 -17.70 -24.81 4.13
N GLY A 74 -16.96 -25.25 3.10
CA GLY A 74 -17.51 -25.81 1.86
C GLY A 74 -17.89 -24.78 0.80
N ALA A 75 -17.92 -23.50 1.08
CA ALA A 75 -18.13 -22.44 0.12
C ALA A 75 -16.82 -22.04 -0.57
N ARG A 76 -16.84 -21.91 -1.90
CA ARG A 76 -15.70 -21.44 -2.66
C ARG A 76 -15.52 -19.96 -2.49
N LEU A 77 -14.27 -19.52 -2.31
CA LEU A 77 -13.92 -18.11 -2.32
C LEU A 77 -13.90 -17.61 -3.76
N GLU A 78 -14.73 -16.64 -4.10
CA GLU A 78 -14.81 -16.06 -5.44
C GLU A 78 -13.92 -14.83 -5.62
N GLY A 79 -13.67 -14.07 -4.55
CA GLY A 79 -12.81 -12.90 -4.58
C GLY A 79 -12.22 -12.59 -3.22
N HIS A 80 -11.04 -11.97 -3.22
CA HIS A 80 -10.35 -11.55 -1.99
C HIS A 80 -9.89 -10.10 -2.13
N TYR A 81 -10.61 -9.20 -1.51
CA TYR A 81 -10.34 -7.77 -1.58
C TYR A 81 -9.58 -7.31 -0.34
N PRO A 82 -8.35 -6.81 -0.49
CA PRO A 82 -7.55 -6.38 0.64
C PRO A 82 -8.05 -5.04 1.19
N VAL A 83 -8.02 -4.90 2.52
CA VAL A 83 -8.29 -3.64 3.22
C VAL A 83 -7.14 -3.38 4.17
N SER A 84 -6.31 -2.39 3.86
CA SER A 84 -5.16 -1.99 4.67
C SER A 84 -5.42 -0.67 5.35
N ALA A 85 -4.97 -0.55 6.61
CA ALA A 85 -5.13 0.69 7.36
C ALA A 85 -4.22 1.80 6.81
N ILE A 86 -4.71 3.03 6.86
CA ILE A 86 -3.88 4.24 6.80
C ILE A 86 -3.47 4.63 8.22
N VAL A 87 -2.26 5.11 8.37
CA VAL A 87 -1.75 5.64 9.63
C VAL A 87 -1.60 7.15 9.55
N GLU A 88 -1.48 7.79 10.70
CA GLU A 88 -1.33 9.24 10.80
C GLU A 88 -0.15 9.74 9.94
N GLY A 89 -0.42 10.70 9.06
CA GLY A 89 0.54 11.21 8.06
C GLY A 89 0.46 10.56 6.68
N MET A 90 -0.39 9.53 6.49
CA MET A 90 -0.70 8.93 5.20
C MET A 90 -2.07 9.36 4.70
N ALA A 91 -2.17 9.64 3.40
CA ALA A 91 -3.43 9.97 2.75
C ALA A 91 -4.11 8.76 2.09
N VAL A 92 -3.32 7.84 1.53
CA VAL A 92 -3.81 6.72 0.71
C VAL A 92 -3.01 5.46 0.98
N ASN A 93 -3.70 4.34 1.03
CA ASN A 93 -3.13 3.00 0.94
C ASN A 93 -3.81 2.25 -0.20
N ILE A 94 -3.02 1.79 -1.16
CA ILE A 94 -3.47 0.95 -2.27
C ILE A 94 -2.82 -0.42 -2.07
N THR A 95 -3.63 -1.44 -1.85
CA THR A 95 -3.14 -2.82 -1.72
C THR A 95 -3.70 -3.67 -2.85
N LEU A 96 -2.83 -4.41 -3.49
CA LEU A 96 -3.17 -5.38 -4.52
C LEU A 96 -3.05 -6.79 -3.94
N HIS A 97 -3.97 -7.65 -4.28
CA HIS A 97 -3.92 -9.07 -3.94
C HIS A 97 -4.26 -9.92 -5.16
N SER A 98 -3.38 -10.83 -5.54
CA SER A 98 -3.66 -11.75 -6.62
C SER A 98 -4.38 -13.01 -6.12
N TYR A 99 -5.43 -13.45 -6.84
CA TYR A 99 -6.15 -14.68 -6.53
C TYR A 99 -6.73 -15.30 -7.81
N LEU A 100 -6.38 -16.55 -8.11
CA LEU A 100 -6.85 -17.27 -9.28
C LEU A 100 -6.68 -16.52 -10.62
N GLY A 101 -5.54 -15.86 -10.80
CA GLY A 101 -5.25 -15.09 -12.01
C GLY A 101 -5.87 -13.70 -12.07
N ASN A 102 -6.67 -13.32 -11.06
CA ASN A 102 -7.24 -11.98 -10.95
C ASN A 102 -6.41 -11.11 -10.00
N LEU A 103 -6.36 -9.80 -10.27
CA LEU A 103 -5.82 -8.79 -9.37
C LEU A 103 -6.97 -8.05 -8.70
N CYS A 104 -7.06 -8.19 -7.37
CA CYS A 104 -8.04 -7.49 -6.56
C CYS A 104 -7.39 -6.27 -5.92
N PHE A 105 -7.96 -5.10 -6.13
CA PHE A 105 -7.51 -3.85 -5.56
C PHE A 105 -8.34 -3.48 -4.33
N GLY A 106 -7.65 -3.00 -3.30
CA GLY A 106 -8.27 -2.34 -2.17
C GLY A 106 -7.65 -0.98 -1.96
N ILE A 107 -8.47 0.07 -1.96
CA ILE A 107 -8.04 1.46 -1.73
C ILE A 107 -8.68 1.93 -0.44
N VAL A 108 -7.84 2.40 0.47
CA VAL A 108 -8.26 3.09 1.70
C VAL A 108 -7.65 4.48 1.67
N ALA A 109 -8.49 5.50 1.79
CA ALA A 109 -8.07 6.89 1.70
C ALA A 109 -8.63 7.72 2.84
N ASP A 110 -7.90 8.76 3.24
CA ASP A 110 -8.40 9.80 4.11
C ASP A 110 -9.41 10.65 3.34
N ARG A 111 -10.65 10.67 3.81
CA ARG A 111 -11.77 11.34 3.13
C ARG A 111 -11.61 12.86 3.03
N GLU A 112 -10.87 13.46 3.96
CA GLU A 112 -10.64 14.91 3.96
C GLU A 112 -9.52 15.31 3.00
N ILE A 113 -8.55 14.40 2.76
CA ILE A 113 -7.39 14.65 1.89
C ILE A 113 -7.66 14.18 0.46
N VAL A 114 -8.34 13.04 0.31
CA VAL A 114 -8.66 12.42 -0.99
C VAL A 114 -10.16 12.15 -1.07
N PRO A 115 -10.99 13.17 -1.31
CA PRO A 115 -12.44 13.02 -1.36
C PRO A 115 -12.90 12.18 -2.56
N ASP A 116 -12.14 12.20 -3.66
CA ASP A 116 -12.52 11.62 -4.95
C ASP A 116 -11.86 10.23 -5.15
N THR A 117 -11.96 9.36 -4.15
CA THR A 117 -11.36 8.00 -4.19
C THR A 117 -11.93 7.15 -5.34
N TRP A 118 -13.18 7.39 -5.74
CA TRP A 118 -13.80 6.69 -6.87
C TRP A 118 -13.18 7.08 -8.21
N GLU A 119 -12.86 8.36 -8.41
CA GLU A 119 -12.16 8.84 -9.59
C GLU A 119 -10.76 8.22 -9.71
N LEU A 120 -10.05 8.06 -8.57
CA LEU A 120 -8.78 7.34 -8.53
C LEU A 120 -8.93 5.88 -9.00
N MET A 121 -10.04 5.23 -8.64
CA MET A 121 -10.35 3.87 -9.08
C MET A 121 -10.59 3.79 -10.60
N GLU A 122 -11.32 4.77 -11.16
CA GLU A 122 -11.56 4.88 -12.59
C GLU A 122 -10.24 5.07 -13.35
N PHE A 123 -9.39 5.98 -12.92
CA PHE A 123 -8.07 6.18 -13.54
C PHE A 123 -7.18 4.94 -13.49
N LEU A 124 -7.23 4.16 -12.40
CA LEU A 124 -6.49 2.91 -12.32
C LEU A 124 -7.02 1.87 -13.32
N THR A 125 -8.32 1.82 -13.53
CA THR A 125 -8.94 0.92 -14.51
C THR A 125 -8.56 1.34 -15.92
N ASP A 126 -8.67 2.62 -16.25
CA ASP A 126 -8.30 3.17 -17.56
C ASP A 126 -6.83 2.92 -17.90
N GLU A 127 -5.92 3.06 -16.92
CA GLU A 127 -4.49 2.79 -17.14
C GLU A 127 -4.19 1.30 -17.34
N VAL A 128 -5.01 0.38 -16.82
CA VAL A 128 -4.91 -1.06 -17.12
C VAL A 128 -5.29 -1.31 -18.58
N ASP A 129 -6.39 -0.72 -19.05
CA ASP A 129 -6.82 -0.84 -20.45
C ASP A 129 -5.74 -0.30 -21.40
N VAL A 130 -5.12 0.83 -21.09
CA VAL A 130 -3.99 1.40 -21.86
C VAL A 130 -2.79 0.45 -21.88
N LEU A 131 -2.51 -0.25 -20.77
CA LEU A 131 -1.43 -1.24 -20.73
C LEU A 131 -1.75 -2.49 -21.56
N GLU A 132 -2.98 -2.98 -21.54
CA GLU A 132 -3.44 -4.11 -22.34
C GLU A 132 -3.35 -3.80 -23.83
N GLU A 133 -3.80 -2.60 -24.25
CA GLU A 133 -3.67 -2.15 -25.64
C GLU A 133 -2.20 -2.03 -26.08
N ALA A 134 -1.34 -1.48 -25.22
CA ALA A 134 0.09 -1.31 -25.52
C ALA A 134 0.86 -2.63 -25.63
N LEU A 135 0.33 -3.71 -25.08
CA LEU A 135 0.93 -5.04 -25.07
C LEU A 135 0.28 -6.01 -26.08
N ASP A 136 -0.67 -5.51 -26.92
CA ASP A 136 -1.44 -6.32 -27.87
C ASP A 136 -2.13 -7.53 -27.20
N LEU A 137 -2.67 -7.35 -26.00
CA LEU A 137 -3.35 -8.39 -25.22
C LEU A 137 -4.88 -8.43 -25.44
N THR A 138 -5.42 -7.56 -26.29
CA THR A 138 -6.84 -7.45 -26.66
C THR A 138 -7.15 -8.15 -27.98
#